data_1467ba2eadcb92dd2d4ebbea32f6d05f
#
_entry.id   1467ba2eadcb92dd2d4ebbea32f6d05f
#
_cell.length_a   1.000
_cell.length_b   1.000
_cell.length_c   1.000
_cell.angle_alpha   90.00
_cell.angle_beta   90.00
_cell.angle_gamma   90.00
#
_symmetry.space_group_name_H-M   'P 1'
#
loop_
_entity.id
_entity.type
_entity.pdbx_description
1 polymer ?
#
loop_
_entity_poly.entity_id
_entity_poly.type
_entity_poly.pdbx_seq_one_letter_code
_entity_poly.pdbx_strand_id
1 'polypeptide(L)'
;MRRWRDLSFILPLSTAFPLVLAWTFPRVITFILLGAWLVAVFFLLSEREKRRRDRELQELRQSMQNFFLNVLSHQRHDWMNDLQLIFGYAKMGKSERVEEIVSRVSADMHKEGRIAKLGLPELVFYLMTIKGENREVALHIKADQELRYAGSLTPEEEEGLIRAVRAGMAAYRYSGLAAQAAEPALRIVFGEEGGEATLFIEPENDPQAASVLHHAVEEALESCALSAEASDGGTLIRWKLPV
;
A
#
# COMPACT_ATOMS: atom_id res chain seq x y z
N MET A 1 15.17 20.83 17.69
CA MET A 1 14.35 21.23 16.51
C MET A 1 14.11 22.74 16.33
N ARG A 2 14.35 23.63 17.31
CA ARG A 2 14.14 25.09 17.18
C ARG A 2 15.20 25.85 16.36
N ARG A 3 16.42 25.38 16.30
CA ARG A 3 17.58 26.09 15.69
C ARG A 3 17.56 26.21 14.15
N TRP A 4 16.73 25.45 13.46
CA TRP A 4 16.71 25.38 11.98
C TRP A 4 15.67 26.32 11.34
N ARG A 5 14.66 26.73 12.10
CA ARG A 5 13.65 27.71 11.63
C ARG A 5 14.24 29.12 11.48
N ASP A 6 15.21 29.43 12.31
CA ASP A 6 15.83 30.76 12.34
C ASP A 6 16.76 30.99 11.13
N LEU A 7 17.38 29.93 10.59
CA LEU A 7 18.24 30.03 9.40
C LEU A 7 17.49 30.29 8.11
N SER A 8 16.23 29.86 8.00
CA SER A 8 15.41 30.12 6.80
C SER A 8 15.02 31.60 6.66
N PHE A 9 14.99 32.36 7.77
CA PHE A 9 14.78 33.78 7.76
C PHE A 9 16.06 34.61 7.59
N ILE A 10 17.20 34.06 8.01
CA ILE A 10 18.50 34.74 7.91
C ILE A 10 19.00 34.74 6.45
N LEU A 11 18.70 33.71 5.67
CA LEU A 11 19.09 33.61 4.25
C LEU A 11 18.53 34.78 3.37
N PRO A 12 17.22 35.06 3.35
CA PRO A 12 16.71 36.21 2.59
C PRO A 12 17.19 37.55 3.17
N LEU A 13 17.39 37.64 4.48
CA LEU A 13 17.90 38.86 5.11
C LEU A 13 19.36 39.13 4.71
N SER A 14 20.18 38.08 4.54
CA SER A 14 21.57 38.23 4.10
C SER A 14 21.70 38.66 2.64
N THR A 15 20.67 38.52 1.80
CA THR A 15 20.64 39.03 0.41
C THR A 15 20.42 40.54 0.36
N ALA A 16 19.77 41.12 1.35
CA ALA A 16 19.50 42.55 1.39
C ALA A 16 20.80 43.38 1.56
N PHE A 17 21.77 42.88 2.29
CA PHE A 17 23.04 43.57 2.56
C PHE A 17 23.88 43.84 1.29
N PRO A 18 24.19 42.86 0.43
CA PRO A 18 24.94 43.12 -0.81
C PRO A 18 24.15 43.95 -1.84
N LEU A 19 22.81 43.90 -1.82
CA LEU A 19 21.96 44.71 -2.70
C LEU A 19 22.05 46.23 -2.33
N VAL A 20 22.01 46.54 -1.04
CA VAL A 20 22.18 47.93 -0.56
C VAL A 20 23.59 48.44 -0.86
N LEU A 21 24.62 47.59 -0.71
CA LEU A 21 26.01 47.92 -1.02
C LEU A 21 26.20 48.17 -2.53
N ALA A 22 25.58 47.42 -3.41
CA ALA A 22 25.63 47.57 -4.84
C ALA A 22 24.96 48.88 -5.32
N TRP A 23 23.91 49.33 -4.61
CA TRP A 23 23.22 50.57 -4.93
C TRP A 23 24.01 51.83 -4.49
N THR A 24 24.71 51.74 -3.36
CA THR A 24 25.48 52.86 -2.83
C THR A 24 26.85 53.09 -3.50
N PHE A 25 27.46 52.02 -4.01
CA PHE A 25 28.77 52.03 -4.69
C PHE A 25 28.75 51.25 -6.02
N PRO A 26 28.29 51.87 -7.13
CA PRO A 26 28.17 51.21 -8.42
C PRO A 26 29.54 50.99 -9.10
N ARG A 27 30.42 50.20 -8.50
CA ARG A 27 31.65 49.72 -9.10
C ARG A 27 31.46 48.32 -9.66
N VAL A 28 32.12 47.97 -10.75
CA VAL A 28 32.07 46.65 -11.37
C VAL A 28 32.34 45.50 -10.35
N ILE A 29 33.20 45.77 -9.37
CA ILE A 29 33.55 44.83 -8.31
C ILE A 29 32.33 44.42 -7.43
N THR A 30 31.42 45.38 -7.13
CA THR A 30 30.23 45.09 -6.32
C THR A 30 29.25 44.16 -7.05
N PHE A 31 29.10 44.29 -8.35
CA PHE A 31 28.28 43.40 -9.17
C PHE A 31 28.87 41.99 -9.29
N ILE A 32 30.22 41.87 -9.38
CA ILE A 32 30.90 40.57 -9.38
C ILE A 32 30.71 39.85 -8.04
N LEU A 33 30.87 40.59 -6.93
CA LEU A 33 30.65 40.04 -5.58
C LEU A 33 29.20 39.64 -5.36
N LEU A 34 28.22 40.39 -5.84
CA LEU A 34 26.81 40.04 -5.78
C LEU A 34 26.53 38.78 -6.57
N GLY A 35 27.07 38.66 -7.79
CA GLY A 35 26.95 37.47 -8.64
C GLY A 35 27.53 36.21 -7.97
N ALA A 36 28.75 36.30 -7.47
CA ALA A 36 29.40 35.20 -6.75
C ALA A 36 28.60 34.76 -5.50
N TRP A 37 28.05 35.75 -4.78
CA TRP A 37 27.22 35.46 -3.61
C TRP A 37 25.91 34.77 -3.97
N LEU A 38 25.22 35.20 -5.05
CA LEU A 38 24.01 34.55 -5.54
C LEU A 38 24.28 33.08 -5.97
N VAL A 39 25.40 32.85 -6.66
CA VAL A 39 25.84 31.49 -7.06
C VAL A 39 26.09 30.62 -5.82
N ALA A 40 26.78 31.17 -4.81
CA ALA A 40 27.04 30.46 -3.55
C ALA A 40 25.75 30.09 -2.82
N VAL A 41 24.79 31.01 -2.72
CA VAL A 41 23.46 30.80 -2.14
C VAL A 41 22.70 29.72 -2.91
N PHE A 42 22.69 29.80 -4.24
CA PHE A 42 22.04 28.79 -5.10
C PHE A 42 22.64 27.40 -4.87
N PHE A 43 23.97 27.30 -4.78
CA PHE A 43 24.64 26.04 -4.53
C PHE A 43 24.32 25.45 -3.15
N LEU A 44 24.29 26.31 -2.13
CA LEU A 44 23.91 25.89 -0.78
C LEU A 44 22.45 25.43 -0.67
N LEU A 45 21.55 26.10 -1.39
CA LEU A 45 20.14 25.68 -1.44
C LEU A 45 19.96 24.36 -2.17
N SER A 46 20.64 24.18 -3.30
CA SER A 46 20.63 22.94 -4.09
C SER A 46 21.19 21.75 -3.30
N GLU A 47 22.29 21.95 -2.57
CA GLU A 47 22.86 20.93 -1.69
C GLU A 47 21.90 20.54 -0.55
N ARG A 48 21.21 21.51 0.04
CA ARG A 48 20.20 21.24 1.08
C ARG A 48 19.03 20.44 0.55
N GLU A 49 18.55 20.77 -0.64
CA GLU A 49 17.45 20.06 -1.28
C GLU A 49 17.83 18.62 -1.63
N LYS A 50 19.07 18.41 -2.13
CA LYS A 50 19.59 17.04 -2.35
C LYS A 50 19.65 16.23 -1.05
N ARG A 51 20.23 16.81 0.00
CA ARG A 51 20.34 16.13 1.31
C ARG A 51 18.99 15.84 1.94
N ARG A 52 17.98 16.67 1.68
CA ARG A 52 16.61 16.42 2.14
C ARG A 52 16.01 15.22 1.40
N ARG A 53 16.09 15.20 0.07
CA ARG A 53 15.62 14.06 -0.73
C ARG A 53 16.34 12.76 -0.38
N ASP A 54 17.66 12.81 -0.17
CA ASP A 54 18.42 11.63 0.22
C ASP A 54 17.99 11.09 1.59
N ARG A 55 17.66 11.96 2.54
CA ARG A 55 17.13 11.54 3.84
C ARG A 55 15.74 10.91 3.72
N GLU A 56 14.83 11.56 2.98
CA GLU A 56 13.49 11.04 2.72
C GLU A 56 13.54 9.66 2.06
N LEU A 57 14.43 9.46 1.09
CA LEU A 57 14.67 8.17 0.46
C LEU A 57 15.27 7.13 1.42
N GLN A 58 16.18 7.55 2.32
CA GLN A 58 16.75 6.65 3.33
C GLN A 58 15.70 6.23 4.36
N GLU A 59 14.89 7.16 4.84
CA GLU A 59 13.80 6.89 5.78
C GLU A 59 12.77 5.93 5.16
N LEU A 60 12.42 6.17 3.88
CA LEU A 60 11.52 5.28 3.14
C LEU A 60 12.13 3.86 3.00
N ARG A 61 13.41 3.76 2.62
CA ARG A 61 14.10 2.46 2.53
C ARG A 61 14.14 1.73 3.86
N GLN A 62 14.46 2.42 4.94
CA GLN A 62 14.47 1.83 6.28
C GLN A 62 13.08 1.36 6.71
N SER A 63 12.06 2.15 6.44
CA SER A 63 10.66 1.79 6.69
C SER A 63 10.28 0.52 5.93
N MET A 64 10.61 0.44 4.64
CA MET A 64 10.37 -0.75 3.82
C MET A 64 11.14 -1.98 4.33
N GLN A 65 12.41 -1.81 4.72
CA GLN A 65 13.21 -2.92 5.28
C GLN A 65 12.62 -3.45 6.59
N ASN A 66 12.25 -2.56 7.51
CA ASN A 66 11.63 -2.94 8.77
C ASN A 66 10.28 -3.64 8.55
N PHE A 67 9.49 -3.12 7.62
CA PHE A 67 8.24 -3.74 7.20
C PHE A 67 8.49 -5.17 6.67
N PHE A 68 9.43 -5.34 5.75
CA PHE A 68 9.76 -6.65 5.18
C PHE A 68 10.22 -7.66 6.25
N LEU A 69 11.04 -7.20 7.20
CA LEU A 69 11.47 -8.04 8.34
C LEU A 69 10.29 -8.46 9.23
N ASN A 70 9.31 -7.58 9.43
CA ASN A 70 8.10 -7.92 10.19
C ASN A 70 7.26 -8.97 9.45
N VAL A 71 7.02 -8.80 8.15
CA VAL A 71 6.28 -9.78 7.33
C VAL A 71 6.95 -11.14 7.37
N LEU A 72 8.28 -11.20 7.17
CA LEU A 72 9.05 -12.45 7.26
C LEU A 72 8.99 -13.08 8.67
N SER A 73 8.97 -12.24 9.70
CA SER A 73 8.87 -12.74 11.09
C SER A 73 7.52 -13.39 11.36
N HIS A 74 6.42 -12.78 10.90
CA HIS A 74 5.08 -13.37 11.01
C HIS A 74 4.97 -14.68 10.22
N GLN A 75 5.42 -14.68 8.96
CA GLN A 75 5.41 -15.87 8.12
C GLN A 75 6.22 -17.02 8.73
N ARG A 76 7.40 -16.73 9.29
CA ARG A 76 8.22 -17.72 9.99
C ARG A 76 7.50 -18.28 11.23
N HIS A 77 6.79 -17.44 11.97
CA HIS A 77 6.01 -17.87 13.13
C HIS A 77 4.90 -18.85 12.73
N ASP A 78 4.19 -18.54 11.65
CA ASP A 78 3.10 -19.38 11.16
C ASP A 78 3.64 -20.73 10.65
N TRP A 79 4.72 -20.72 9.89
CA TRP A 79 5.40 -21.96 9.48
C TRP A 79 5.88 -22.80 10.67
N MET A 80 6.41 -22.16 11.71
CA MET A 80 6.85 -22.87 12.91
C MET A 80 5.68 -23.54 13.61
N ASN A 81 4.53 -22.90 13.69
CA ASN A 81 3.32 -23.48 14.26
C ASN A 81 2.85 -24.70 13.45
N ASP A 82 2.79 -24.59 12.11
CA ASP A 82 2.39 -25.70 11.26
C ASP A 82 3.37 -26.88 11.37
N LEU A 83 4.68 -26.63 11.38
CA LEU A 83 5.69 -27.66 11.58
C LEU A 83 5.60 -28.32 12.96
N GLN A 84 5.30 -27.56 14.02
CA GLN A 84 5.09 -28.12 15.36
C GLN A 84 3.85 -29.02 15.41
N LEU A 85 2.77 -28.65 14.74
CA LEU A 85 1.57 -29.48 14.64
C LEU A 85 1.85 -30.78 13.86
N ILE A 86 2.52 -30.66 12.71
CA ILE A 86 2.93 -31.84 11.89
C ILE A 86 3.80 -32.79 12.74
N PHE A 87 4.83 -32.25 13.40
CA PHE A 87 5.71 -33.04 14.23
C PHE A 87 4.98 -33.69 15.41
N GLY A 88 4.09 -32.96 16.08
CA GLY A 88 3.29 -33.44 17.18
C GLY A 88 2.39 -34.63 16.76
N TYR A 89 1.64 -34.51 15.66
CA TYR A 89 0.77 -35.55 15.17
C TYR A 89 1.53 -36.76 14.60
N ALA A 90 2.65 -36.51 13.92
CA ALA A 90 3.53 -37.58 13.46
C ALA A 90 4.06 -38.42 14.64
N LYS A 91 4.47 -37.77 15.73
CA LYS A 91 4.94 -38.44 16.96
C LYS A 91 3.84 -39.26 17.66
N MET A 92 2.58 -38.83 17.50
CA MET A 92 1.40 -39.60 18.01
C MET A 92 0.95 -40.70 17.06
N GLY A 93 1.59 -40.89 15.91
CA GLY A 93 1.17 -41.88 14.91
C GLY A 93 -0.12 -41.53 14.17
N LYS A 94 -0.58 -40.25 14.22
CA LYS A 94 -1.82 -39.78 13.58
C LYS A 94 -1.54 -39.26 12.16
N SER A 95 -1.25 -40.19 11.23
CA SER A 95 -0.89 -39.90 9.85
C SER A 95 -1.96 -39.08 9.10
N GLU A 96 -3.25 -39.40 9.31
CA GLU A 96 -4.37 -38.69 8.68
C GLU A 96 -4.36 -37.16 9.03
N ARG A 97 -4.07 -36.83 10.30
CA ARG A 97 -3.97 -35.43 10.74
C ARG A 97 -2.76 -34.71 10.15
N VAL A 98 -1.66 -35.41 9.98
CA VAL A 98 -0.47 -34.89 9.30
C VAL A 98 -0.80 -34.57 7.85
N GLU A 99 -1.46 -35.49 7.15
CA GLU A 99 -1.86 -35.32 5.74
C GLU A 99 -2.84 -34.13 5.58
N GLU A 100 -3.81 -33.99 6.47
CA GLU A 100 -4.75 -32.88 6.51
C GLU A 100 -4.02 -31.52 6.63
N ILE A 101 -3.05 -31.39 7.57
CA ILE A 101 -2.30 -30.16 7.77
C ILE A 101 -1.42 -29.85 6.56
N VAL A 102 -0.70 -30.83 6.04
CA VAL A 102 0.16 -30.65 4.86
C VAL A 102 -0.66 -30.20 3.65
N SER A 103 -1.82 -30.80 3.44
CA SER A 103 -2.74 -30.46 2.35
C SER A 103 -3.26 -29.04 2.49
N ARG A 104 -3.63 -28.61 3.70
CA ARG A 104 -4.05 -27.24 4.00
C ARG A 104 -2.93 -26.24 3.71
N VAL A 105 -1.74 -26.45 4.27
CA VAL A 105 -0.57 -25.58 4.08
C VAL A 105 -0.21 -25.47 2.60
N SER A 106 -0.20 -26.59 1.88
CA SER A 106 0.05 -26.63 0.44
C SER A 106 -0.99 -25.80 -0.34
N ALA A 107 -2.28 -25.96 -0.02
CA ALA A 107 -3.35 -25.21 -0.65
C ALA A 107 -3.23 -23.69 -0.40
N ASP A 108 -2.85 -23.28 0.80
CA ASP A 108 -2.67 -21.88 1.15
C ASP A 108 -1.45 -21.28 0.45
N MET A 109 -0.33 -22.00 0.36
CA MET A 109 0.84 -21.59 -0.43
C MET A 109 0.51 -21.43 -1.91
N HIS A 110 -0.30 -22.34 -2.47
CA HIS A 110 -0.74 -22.22 -3.86
C HIS A 110 -1.64 -20.99 -4.09
N LYS A 111 -2.54 -20.67 -3.15
CA LYS A 111 -3.37 -19.45 -3.21
C LYS A 111 -2.50 -18.19 -3.18
N GLU A 112 -1.57 -18.11 -2.24
CA GLU A 112 -0.64 -16.96 -2.14
C GLU A 112 0.23 -16.82 -3.38
N GLY A 113 0.70 -17.94 -3.93
CA GLY A 113 1.46 -17.93 -5.19
C GLY A 113 0.66 -17.43 -6.40
N ARG A 114 -0.67 -17.65 -6.45
CA ARG A 114 -1.53 -17.08 -7.50
C ARG A 114 -1.69 -15.58 -7.32
N ILE A 115 -1.96 -15.12 -6.10
CA ILE A 115 -2.08 -13.69 -5.79
C ILE A 115 -0.78 -12.95 -6.15
N ALA A 116 0.38 -13.51 -5.81
CA ALA A 116 1.67 -12.90 -6.13
C ALA A 116 1.92 -12.76 -7.65
N LYS A 117 1.26 -13.57 -8.48
CA LYS A 117 1.38 -13.56 -9.96
C LYS A 117 0.39 -12.62 -10.65
N LEU A 118 -0.50 -11.95 -9.95
CA LEU A 118 -1.49 -11.05 -10.55
C LEU A 118 -0.84 -9.90 -11.36
N GLY A 119 0.39 -9.51 -11.04
CA GLY A 119 1.09 -8.45 -11.78
C GLY A 119 0.70 -7.03 -11.37
N LEU A 120 0.09 -6.88 -10.19
CA LEU A 120 -0.26 -5.61 -9.52
C LEU A 120 0.56 -5.52 -8.22
N PRO A 121 1.83 -5.09 -8.28
CA PRO A 121 2.76 -5.26 -7.16
C PRO A 121 2.37 -4.46 -5.92
N GLU A 122 1.86 -3.25 -6.08
CA GLU A 122 1.46 -2.41 -4.94
C GLU A 122 0.20 -2.94 -4.26
N LEU A 123 -0.79 -3.37 -5.05
CA LEU A 123 -2.02 -3.97 -4.53
C LEU A 123 -1.74 -5.31 -3.84
N VAL A 124 -0.94 -6.19 -4.47
CA VAL A 124 -0.54 -7.48 -3.87
C VAL A 124 0.18 -7.26 -2.55
N PHE A 125 1.14 -6.33 -2.53
CA PHE A 125 1.86 -5.96 -1.32
C PHE A 125 0.92 -5.49 -0.22
N TYR A 126 -0.03 -4.60 -0.55
CA TYR A 126 -1.03 -4.11 0.38
C TYR A 126 -1.91 -5.24 0.93
N LEU A 127 -2.42 -6.12 0.06
CA LEU A 127 -3.27 -7.25 0.46
C LEU A 127 -2.56 -8.24 1.38
N MET A 128 -1.30 -8.56 1.08
CA MET A 128 -0.49 -9.44 1.92
C MET A 128 -0.20 -8.83 3.29
N THR A 129 0.00 -7.51 3.34
CA THR A 129 0.22 -6.78 4.60
C THR A 129 -1.02 -6.80 5.47
N ILE A 130 -2.15 -6.40 4.91
CA ILE A 130 -3.38 -6.23 5.68
C ILE A 130 -3.96 -7.57 6.17
N LYS A 131 -3.72 -8.66 5.41
CA LYS A 131 -4.07 -10.02 5.84
C LYS A 131 -3.37 -10.42 7.14
N GLY A 132 -2.13 -9.97 7.36
CA GLY A 132 -1.35 -10.26 8.57
C GLY A 132 -1.68 -9.35 9.76
N GLU A 133 -2.06 -8.11 9.50
CA GLU A 133 -2.28 -7.10 10.54
C GLU A 133 -3.72 -7.09 11.08
N ASN A 134 -4.70 -7.43 10.27
CA ASN A 134 -6.11 -7.31 10.63
C ASN A 134 -6.62 -8.57 11.32
N ARG A 135 -6.78 -8.48 12.64
CA ARG A 135 -7.30 -9.59 13.47
C ARG A 135 -8.81 -9.53 13.71
N GLU A 136 -9.43 -8.39 13.41
CA GLU A 136 -10.86 -8.18 13.70
C GLU A 136 -11.76 -8.61 12.54
N VAL A 137 -11.29 -8.48 11.31
CA VAL A 137 -12.00 -8.91 10.09
C VAL A 137 -11.07 -9.81 9.29
N ALA A 138 -11.46 -11.05 9.10
CA ALA A 138 -10.69 -11.99 8.27
C ALA A 138 -10.73 -11.55 6.80
N LEU A 139 -9.58 -11.64 6.11
CA LEU A 139 -9.49 -11.31 4.69
C LEU A 139 -9.27 -12.59 3.87
N HIS A 140 -10.28 -12.95 3.08
CA HIS A 140 -10.21 -14.11 2.19
C HIS A 140 -9.98 -13.63 0.75
N ILE A 141 -8.78 -13.88 0.23
CA ILE A 141 -8.42 -13.49 -1.13
C ILE A 141 -8.46 -14.71 -2.02
N LYS A 142 -9.18 -14.61 -3.14
CA LYS A 142 -9.24 -15.63 -4.18
C LYS A 142 -8.78 -15.03 -5.50
N ALA A 143 -8.00 -15.78 -6.25
CA ALA A 143 -7.64 -15.47 -7.63
C ALA A 143 -7.80 -16.74 -8.46
N ASP A 144 -8.43 -16.63 -9.61
CA ASP A 144 -8.53 -17.74 -10.55
C ASP A 144 -7.14 -18.12 -11.06
N GLN A 145 -7.04 -19.32 -11.65
CA GLN A 145 -5.79 -19.80 -12.20
C GLN A 145 -5.41 -18.95 -13.41
N GLU A 146 -4.10 -18.62 -13.51
CA GLU A 146 -3.49 -17.94 -14.66
C GLU A 146 -3.84 -16.47 -14.90
N LEU A 147 -4.51 -15.79 -13.96
CA LEU A 147 -4.74 -14.35 -14.07
C LEU A 147 -3.46 -13.56 -14.04
N ARG A 148 -3.30 -12.64 -15.01
CA ARG A 148 -2.17 -11.71 -15.09
C ARG A 148 -2.65 -10.34 -15.53
N TYR A 149 -2.55 -9.36 -14.66
CA TYR A 149 -2.96 -7.99 -14.90
C TYR A 149 -1.78 -7.02 -15.11
N ALA A 150 -0.58 -7.57 -15.34
CA ALA A 150 0.60 -6.74 -15.52
C ALA A 150 0.43 -5.76 -16.68
N GLY A 151 0.58 -4.46 -16.40
CA GLY A 151 0.42 -3.40 -17.39
C GLY A 151 -1.03 -3.07 -17.78
N SER A 152 -2.02 -3.64 -17.10
CA SER A 152 -3.45 -3.32 -17.36
C SER A 152 -3.92 -2.04 -16.65
N LEU A 153 -3.21 -1.62 -15.62
CA LEU A 153 -3.51 -0.43 -14.84
C LEU A 153 -2.33 0.54 -14.82
N THR A 154 -2.64 1.81 -14.78
CA THR A 154 -1.68 2.85 -14.43
C THR A 154 -1.37 2.81 -12.92
N PRO A 155 -0.24 3.37 -12.45
CA PRO A 155 0.03 3.46 -11.00
C PRO A 155 -1.07 4.18 -10.21
N GLU A 156 -1.72 5.17 -10.82
CA GLU A 156 -2.82 5.93 -10.20
C GLU A 156 -4.10 5.07 -10.05
N GLU A 157 -4.39 4.22 -11.02
CA GLU A 157 -5.50 3.27 -10.98
C GLU A 157 -5.24 2.14 -9.98
N GLU A 158 -4.00 1.62 -9.91
CA GLU A 158 -3.62 0.61 -8.91
C GLU A 158 -3.74 1.18 -7.49
N GLU A 159 -3.31 2.42 -7.26
CA GLU A 159 -3.53 3.13 -6.00
C GLU A 159 -5.03 3.33 -5.71
N GLY A 160 -5.83 3.58 -6.75
CA GLY A 160 -7.30 3.63 -6.67
C GLY A 160 -7.89 2.33 -6.13
N LEU A 161 -7.46 1.17 -6.64
CA LEU A 161 -7.88 -0.13 -6.11
C LEU A 161 -7.48 -0.35 -4.65
N ILE A 162 -6.28 0.08 -4.27
CA ILE A 162 -5.81 0.01 -2.87
C ILE A 162 -6.72 0.86 -1.98
N ARG A 163 -7.05 2.09 -2.40
CA ARG A 163 -7.98 2.96 -1.66
C ARG A 163 -9.36 2.32 -1.54
N ALA A 164 -9.88 1.72 -2.60
CA ALA A 164 -11.17 1.04 -2.62
C ALA A 164 -11.23 -0.13 -1.63
N VAL A 165 -10.22 -1.00 -1.65
CA VAL A 165 -10.12 -2.11 -0.68
C VAL A 165 -10.03 -1.59 0.74
N ARG A 166 -9.20 -0.56 0.97
CA ARG A 166 -9.03 0.06 2.29
C ARG A 166 -10.33 0.68 2.81
N ALA A 167 -11.03 1.42 1.96
CA ALA A 167 -12.31 2.05 2.29
C ALA A 167 -13.39 1.00 2.60
N GLY A 168 -13.51 -0.04 1.76
CA GLY A 168 -14.44 -1.13 1.99
C GLY A 168 -14.21 -1.87 3.31
N MET A 169 -12.95 -2.18 3.61
CA MET A 169 -12.58 -2.80 4.91
C MET A 169 -12.89 -1.89 6.10
N ALA A 170 -12.56 -0.61 5.99
CA ALA A 170 -12.83 0.36 7.04
C ALA A 170 -14.35 0.52 7.25
N ALA A 171 -15.10 0.66 6.18
CA ALA A 171 -16.56 0.78 6.22
C ALA A 171 -17.20 -0.44 6.88
N TYR A 172 -16.79 -1.65 6.51
CA TYR A 172 -17.30 -2.87 7.11
C TYR A 172 -16.96 -2.95 8.61
N ARG A 173 -15.70 -2.70 8.96
CA ARG A 173 -15.21 -2.73 10.36
C ARG A 173 -15.94 -1.73 11.26
N TYR A 174 -16.15 -0.51 10.79
CA TYR A 174 -16.73 0.58 11.61
C TYR A 174 -18.24 0.73 11.49
N SER A 175 -18.90 -0.01 10.60
CA SER A 175 -20.37 0.00 10.50
C SER A 175 -21.09 -0.56 11.71
N GLY A 176 -20.37 -1.25 12.62
CA GLY A 176 -20.97 -2.02 13.71
C GLY A 176 -21.56 -3.36 13.30
N LEU A 177 -21.66 -3.66 12.00
CA LEU A 177 -22.15 -4.93 11.46
C LEU A 177 -21.15 -6.04 11.68
N ALA A 178 -19.86 -5.77 11.46
CA ALA A 178 -18.79 -6.73 11.75
C ALA A 178 -18.78 -7.21 13.21
N ALA A 179 -19.15 -6.34 14.17
CA ALA A 179 -19.25 -6.70 15.58
C ALA A 179 -20.44 -7.63 15.90
N GLN A 180 -21.44 -7.70 15.01
CA GLN A 180 -22.61 -8.56 15.13
C GLN A 180 -22.44 -9.90 14.42
N ALA A 181 -21.47 -10.00 13.49
CA ALA A 181 -21.16 -11.23 12.79
C ALA A 181 -20.39 -12.20 13.69
N ALA A 182 -20.72 -13.47 13.62
CA ALA A 182 -20.03 -14.51 14.40
C ALA A 182 -18.56 -14.64 13.98
N GLU A 183 -18.29 -14.52 12.67
CA GLU A 183 -16.96 -14.52 12.06
C GLU A 183 -16.92 -13.45 10.98
N PRO A 184 -16.55 -12.19 11.34
CA PRO A 184 -16.50 -11.12 10.36
C PRO A 184 -15.39 -11.37 9.33
N ALA A 185 -15.77 -11.49 8.08
CA ALA A 185 -14.85 -11.75 6.99
C ALA A 185 -15.23 -10.94 5.73
N LEU A 186 -14.20 -10.47 5.04
CA LEU A 186 -14.32 -9.83 3.74
C LEU A 186 -13.68 -10.74 2.69
N ARG A 187 -14.42 -11.01 1.61
CA ARG A 187 -13.90 -11.77 0.48
C ARG A 187 -13.53 -10.84 -0.66
N ILE A 188 -12.34 -11.04 -1.20
CA ILE A 188 -11.85 -10.35 -2.40
C ILE A 188 -11.61 -11.42 -3.47
N VAL A 189 -12.26 -11.28 -4.60
CA VAL A 189 -12.14 -12.21 -5.72
C VAL A 189 -11.63 -11.48 -6.95
N PHE A 190 -10.50 -11.95 -7.46
CA PHE A 190 -9.96 -11.53 -8.75
C PHE A 190 -10.45 -12.48 -9.83
N GLY A 191 -10.92 -11.95 -10.95
CA GLY A 191 -11.43 -12.72 -12.06
C GLY A 191 -11.27 -12.01 -13.40
N GLU A 192 -11.73 -12.66 -14.45
CA GLU A 192 -11.81 -12.12 -15.80
C GLU A 192 -13.16 -12.46 -16.38
N GLU A 193 -13.87 -11.47 -16.90
CA GLU A 193 -15.17 -11.63 -17.52
C GLU A 193 -15.26 -10.81 -18.79
N GLY A 194 -15.55 -11.47 -19.92
CA GLY A 194 -15.73 -10.78 -21.21
C GLY A 194 -14.47 -10.08 -21.74
N GLY A 195 -13.26 -10.46 -21.30
CA GLY A 195 -12.01 -9.80 -21.66
C GLY A 195 -11.67 -8.58 -20.80
N GLU A 196 -12.42 -8.35 -19.73
CA GLU A 196 -12.13 -7.35 -18.71
C GLU A 196 -11.71 -8.04 -17.42
N ALA A 197 -10.73 -7.44 -16.75
CA ALA A 197 -10.34 -7.85 -15.39
C ALA A 197 -11.41 -7.38 -14.40
N THR A 198 -11.65 -8.21 -13.38
CA THR A 198 -12.64 -7.93 -12.35
C THR A 198 -12.06 -8.07 -10.96
N LEU A 199 -12.45 -7.16 -10.08
CA LEU A 199 -12.23 -7.24 -8.63
C LEU A 199 -13.58 -7.17 -7.94
N PHE A 200 -13.96 -8.25 -7.28
CA PHE A 200 -15.19 -8.31 -6.52
C PHE A 200 -14.89 -8.32 -5.01
N ILE A 201 -15.56 -7.44 -4.28
CA ILE A 201 -15.39 -7.28 -2.84
C ILE A 201 -16.74 -7.51 -2.18
N GLU A 202 -16.82 -8.51 -1.31
CA GLU A 202 -18.07 -8.87 -0.62
C GLU A 202 -17.83 -9.15 0.88
N PRO A 203 -18.76 -8.77 1.77
CA PRO A 203 -18.76 -9.20 3.16
C PRO A 203 -19.28 -10.65 3.22
N GLU A 204 -18.47 -11.58 3.74
CA GLU A 204 -18.91 -12.96 3.93
C GLU A 204 -19.94 -13.02 5.07
N ASN A 205 -21.04 -13.71 4.83
CA ASN A 205 -22.10 -13.95 5.81
C ASN A 205 -22.87 -12.71 6.30
N ASP A 206 -22.69 -11.55 5.67
CA ASP A 206 -23.38 -10.30 6.07
C ASP A 206 -23.88 -9.50 4.84
N PRO A 207 -24.96 -9.93 4.18
CA PRO A 207 -25.48 -9.22 3.00
C PRO A 207 -25.91 -7.77 3.28
N GLN A 208 -26.22 -7.42 4.54
CA GLN A 208 -26.61 -6.07 4.92
C GLN A 208 -25.46 -5.08 4.83
N ALA A 209 -24.23 -5.57 4.98
CA ALA A 209 -23.03 -4.75 4.87
C ALA A 209 -22.65 -4.41 3.42
N ALA A 210 -23.22 -5.10 2.43
CA ALA A 210 -22.88 -4.90 1.01
C ALA A 210 -23.13 -3.45 0.53
N SER A 211 -24.23 -2.84 0.95
CA SER A 211 -24.56 -1.45 0.58
C SER A 211 -23.61 -0.43 1.20
N VAL A 212 -23.21 -0.62 2.46
CA VAL A 212 -22.26 0.24 3.17
C VAL A 212 -20.87 0.14 2.53
N LEU A 213 -20.48 -1.09 2.19
CA LEU A 213 -19.23 -1.36 1.51
C LEU A 213 -19.21 -0.73 0.12
N HIS A 214 -20.30 -0.89 -0.65
CA HIS A 214 -20.38 -0.33 -2.00
C HIS A 214 -20.22 1.19 -2.00
N HIS A 215 -20.94 1.91 -1.14
CA HIS A 215 -20.85 3.36 -1.06
C HIS A 215 -19.42 3.84 -0.71
N ALA A 216 -18.76 3.17 0.23
CA ALA A 216 -17.39 3.52 0.59
C ALA A 216 -16.37 3.24 -0.52
N VAL A 217 -16.56 2.16 -1.28
CA VAL A 217 -15.72 1.81 -2.43
C VAL A 217 -15.93 2.80 -3.58
N GLU A 218 -17.18 3.16 -3.87
CA GLU A 218 -17.55 4.15 -4.89
C GLU A 218 -16.90 5.51 -4.59
N GLU A 219 -17.06 6.04 -3.36
CA GLU A 219 -16.45 7.29 -2.91
C GLU A 219 -14.92 7.26 -3.05
N ALA A 220 -14.28 6.14 -2.72
CA ALA A 220 -12.82 5.99 -2.84
C ALA A 220 -12.32 6.01 -4.29
N LEU A 221 -13.19 5.68 -5.26
CA LEU A 221 -12.88 5.65 -6.69
C LEU A 221 -13.26 6.95 -7.44
N GLU A 222 -13.97 7.90 -6.84
CA GLU A 222 -14.39 9.16 -7.50
C GLU A 222 -13.26 9.93 -8.18
N SER A 223 -12.03 9.83 -7.64
CA SER A 223 -10.84 10.49 -8.20
C SER A 223 -10.08 9.65 -9.23
N CYS A 224 -10.61 8.49 -9.63
CA CYS A 224 -9.95 7.50 -10.47
C CYS A 224 -10.78 7.22 -11.72
N ALA A 225 -10.16 6.71 -12.78
CA ALA A 225 -10.86 6.29 -14.00
C ALA A 225 -11.65 4.98 -13.82
N LEU A 226 -11.50 4.31 -12.69
CA LEU A 226 -12.22 3.08 -12.36
C LEU A 226 -13.59 3.40 -11.77
N SER A 227 -14.56 2.54 -12.03
CA SER A 227 -15.92 2.64 -11.49
C SER A 227 -16.29 1.38 -10.72
N ALA A 228 -17.08 1.57 -9.66
CA ALA A 228 -17.65 0.48 -8.89
C ALA A 228 -19.11 0.26 -9.31
N GLU A 229 -19.50 -0.99 -9.45
CA GLU A 229 -20.88 -1.40 -9.71
C GLU A 229 -21.40 -2.23 -8.53
N ALA A 230 -22.62 -1.95 -8.09
CA ALA A 230 -23.28 -2.81 -7.11
C ALA A 230 -23.60 -4.16 -7.76
N SER A 231 -23.18 -5.24 -7.13
CA SER A 231 -23.45 -6.60 -7.56
C SER A 231 -24.06 -7.40 -6.42
N ASP A 232 -24.60 -8.58 -6.72
CA ASP A 232 -25.32 -9.41 -5.77
C ASP A 232 -24.41 -9.78 -4.58
N GLY A 233 -24.66 -9.14 -3.44
CA GLY A 233 -23.91 -9.33 -2.19
C GLY A 233 -22.61 -8.54 -2.04
N GLY A 234 -22.20 -7.70 -2.99
CA GLY A 234 -20.94 -6.99 -2.91
C GLY A 234 -20.75 -5.87 -3.93
N THR A 235 -19.52 -5.51 -4.18
CA THR A 235 -19.11 -4.46 -5.11
C THR A 235 -18.15 -5.01 -6.14
N LEU A 236 -18.43 -4.77 -7.41
CA LEU A 236 -17.64 -5.19 -8.56
C LEU A 236 -16.94 -3.98 -9.16
N ILE A 237 -15.63 -4.09 -9.38
CA ILE A 237 -14.81 -3.11 -10.10
C ILE A 237 -14.29 -3.80 -11.35
N ARG A 238 -14.40 -3.13 -12.52
CA ARG A 238 -13.94 -3.63 -13.81
C ARG A 238 -12.91 -2.71 -14.44
N TRP A 239 -11.95 -3.29 -15.16
CA TRP A 239 -11.00 -2.56 -15.99
C TRP A 239 -10.56 -3.40 -17.18
N LYS A 240 -10.10 -2.71 -18.23
CA LYS A 240 -9.67 -3.38 -19.48
C LYS A 240 -8.32 -4.04 -19.34
N LEU A 241 -8.20 -5.25 -19.87
CA LEU A 241 -6.91 -5.90 -20.02
C LEU A 241 -6.16 -5.32 -21.24
N PRO A 242 -4.83 -5.24 -21.20
CA PRO A 242 -4.04 -4.89 -22.38
C PRO A 242 -4.23 -5.96 -23.46
N VAL A 243 -4.51 -5.52 -24.69
CA VAL A 243 -4.68 -6.39 -25.86
C VAL A 243 -3.32 -6.95 -26.28
#